data_7d45bdcb862c94141e2c202337e98900
#
_entry.id   7d45bdcb862c94141e2c202337e98900
#
_cell.length_a   1.000
_cell.length_b   1.000
_cell.length_c   1.000
_cell.angle_alpha   90.00
_cell.angle_beta   90.00
_cell.angle_gamma   90.00
#
_symmetry.space_group_name_H-M   'P 1'
#
loop_
_entity.id
_entity.type
_entity.pdbx_description
1 polymer ?
#
loop_
_entity_poly.entity_id
_entity_poly.type
_entity_poly.pdbx_seq_one_letter_code
_entity_poly.pdbx_strand_id
1 'polypeptide(L)'
;MVLAGAGGVQTLGPHEFAETALVRGAVVWFTPGVVHRLVNDGGLEILAIMSNAGLPEAGDAVLTFPADVLADVGRYREAATLPTPEHRPDADADDEVVAAAARTRRDLALEGFGTLRARREHEGSSGLHDLYAAAERLVADRVPECRKIWAASVLAETTATAHALADLAQGNAPHLAQAAVGSATAHLGPRGYGMCGRLTSYV
;
A
#
# COMPACT_ATOMS: atom_id res chain seq x y z
N MET A 1 -2.09 -12.72 -1.13
CA MET A 1 -2.66 -14.07 -0.91
C MET A 1 -3.77 -13.98 0.13
N VAL A 2 -4.91 -14.59 -0.12
CA VAL A 2 -6.04 -14.63 0.83
C VAL A 2 -5.79 -15.73 1.88
N LEU A 3 -5.79 -15.35 3.15
CA LEU A 3 -5.59 -16.27 4.28
C LEU A 3 -6.93 -16.79 4.82
N ALA A 4 -7.93 -15.90 4.95
CA ALA A 4 -9.25 -16.22 5.47
C ALA A 4 -10.33 -15.31 4.88
N GLY A 5 -11.61 -15.68 5.11
CA GLY A 5 -12.76 -14.90 4.68
C GLY A 5 -12.99 -14.92 3.17
N ALA A 6 -13.80 -13.99 2.72
CA ALA A 6 -14.15 -13.80 1.31
C ALA A 6 -14.34 -12.32 0.98
N GLY A 7 -14.18 -11.99 -0.31
CA GLY A 7 -14.36 -10.63 -0.81
C GLY A 7 -13.99 -10.51 -2.28
N GLY A 8 -13.65 -9.31 -2.68
CA GLY A 8 -13.21 -9.01 -4.04
C GLY A 8 -12.11 -7.96 -4.07
N VAL A 9 -11.39 -7.91 -5.17
CA VAL A 9 -10.55 -6.78 -5.54
C VAL A 9 -11.05 -6.20 -6.87
N GLN A 10 -11.37 -4.92 -6.86
CA GLN A 10 -11.69 -4.15 -8.07
C GLN A 10 -10.44 -3.39 -8.49
N THR A 11 -10.11 -3.48 -9.76
CA THR A 11 -8.92 -2.84 -10.34
C THR A 11 -9.28 -1.98 -11.53
N LEU A 12 -8.66 -0.80 -11.61
CA LEU A 12 -8.70 0.09 -12.77
C LEU A 12 -7.27 0.20 -13.30
N GLY A 13 -7.06 -0.34 -14.48
CA GLY A 13 -5.81 -0.26 -15.20
C GLY A 13 -5.96 0.49 -16.53
N PRO A 14 -4.85 0.67 -17.28
CA PRO A 14 -4.89 1.33 -18.58
C PRO A 14 -5.82 0.64 -19.59
N HIS A 15 -6.00 -0.67 -19.45
CA HIS A 15 -6.72 -1.47 -20.44
C HIS A 15 -8.17 -1.75 -20.04
N GLU A 16 -8.43 -2.03 -18.76
CA GLU A 16 -9.78 -2.44 -18.32
C GLU A 16 -10.06 -2.15 -16.84
N PHE A 17 -11.34 -2.17 -16.50
CA PHE A 17 -11.82 -2.43 -15.15
C PHE A 17 -11.98 -3.94 -14.99
N ALA A 18 -11.48 -4.48 -13.90
CA ALA A 18 -11.65 -5.89 -13.55
C ALA A 18 -12.11 -6.05 -12.11
N GLU A 19 -12.87 -7.11 -11.87
CA GLU A 19 -13.27 -7.55 -10.55
C GLU A 19 -12.87 -9.00 -10.36
N THR A 20 -12.04 -9.25 -9.35
CA THR A 20 -11.49 -10.57 -9.08
C THR A 20 -11.95 -11.04 -7.71
N ALA A 21 -12.56 -12.22 -7.64
CA ALA A 21 -12.98 -12.83 -6.38
C ALA A 21 -11.77 -13.18 -5.51
N LEU A 22 -11.87 -12.83 -4.23
CA LEU A 22 -10.89 -13.14 -3.20
C LEU A 22 -11.46 -14.23 -2.29
N VAL A 23 -11.08 -15.48 -2.58
CA VAL A 23 -11.39 -16.64 -1.76
C VAL A 23 -10.13 -17.21 -1.16
N ARG A 24 -10.22 -17.95 -0.06
CA ARG A 24 -9.06 -18.53 0.63
C ARG A 24 -8.13 -19.27 -0.36
N GLY A 25 -6.85 -18.93 -0.30
CA GLY A 25 -5.80 -19.46 -1.19
C GLY A 25 -5.63 -18.69 -2.50
N ALA A 26 -6.54 -17.77 -2.87
CA ALA A 26 -6.36 -16.95 -4.05
C ALA A 26 -5.11 -16.06 -3.92
N VAL A 27 -4.38 -15.92 -5.03
CA VAL A 27 -3.24 -15.01 -5.16
C VAL A 27 -3.55 -14.06 -6.31
N VAL A 28 -3.52 -12.77 -6.03
CA VAL A 28 -3.67 -11.70 -7.03
C VAL A 28 -2.44 -10.82 -6.96
N TRP A 29 -1.94 -10.38 -8.10
CA TRP A 29 -0.83 -9.44 -8.18
C TRP A 29 -1.12 -8.37 -9.24
N PHE A 30 -0.57 -7.19 -9.03
CA PHE A 30 -0.65 -6.08 -9.97
C PHE A 30 0.63 -5.23 -9.89
N THR A 31 0.86 -4.47 -10.95
CA THR A 31 2.03 -3.60 -11.08
C THR A 31 1.71 -2.18 -10.62
N PRO A 32 2.72 -1.33 -10.38
CA PRO A 32 2.50 0.10 -10.12
C PRO A 32 1.60 0.76 -11.17
N GLY A 33 0.78 1.72 -10.73
CA GLY A 33 -0.19 2.42 -11.57
C GLY A 33 -1.58 1.76 -11.64
N VAL A 34 -1.74 0.51 -11.19
CA VAL A 34 -3.07 -0.09 -11.08
C VAL A 34 -3.79 0.47 -9.86
N VAL A 35 -4.86 1.23 -10.10
CA VAL A 35 -5.77 1.67 -9.05
C VAL A 35 -6.59 0.48 -8.58
N HIS A 36 -6.68 0.28 -7.28
CA HIS A 36 -7.38 -0.89 -6.74
C HIS A 36 -8.13 -0.55 -5.45
N ARG A 37 -9.20 -1.30 -5.21
CA ARG A 37 -9.90 -1.32 -3.91
C ARG A 37 -10.23 -2.74 -3.50
N LEU A 38 -10.16 -3.00 -2.21
CA LEU A 38 -10.61 -4.25 -1.62
C LEU A 38 -12.08 -4.14 -1.20
N VAL A 39 -12.84 -5.19 -1.44
CA VAL A 39 -14.21 -5.39 -0.95
C VAL A 39 -14.16 -6.56 0.03
N ASN A 40 -14.66 -6.35 1.24
CA ASN A 40 -14.72 -7.37 2.27
C ASN A 40 -16.17 -7.85 2.41
N ASP A 41 -16.45 -9.06 1.96
CA ASP A 41 -17.78 -9.68 2.05
C ASP A 41 -17.97 -10.46 3.36
N GLY A 42 -16.89 -10.65 4.11
CA GLY A 42 -16.92 -11.29 5.43
C GLY A 42 -15.57 -11.83 5.87
N GLY A 43 -14.99 -11.20 6.89
CA GLY A 43 -13.76 -11.66 7.54
C GLY A 43 -12.55 -11.78 6.62
N LEU A 44 -12.47 -10.99 5.55
CA LEU A 44 -11.37 -11.05 4.59
C LEU A 44 -10.04 -10.71 5.27
N GLU A 45 -9.13 -11.65 5.21
CA GLU A 45 -7.75 -11.51 5.71
C GLU A 45 -6.77 -11.85 4.60
N ILE A 46 -5.82 -10.94 4.34
CA ILE A 46 -4.85 -11.07 3.26
C ILE A 46 -3.41 -10.88 3.76
N LEU A 47 -2.49 -11.61 3.14
CA LEU A 47 -1.07 -11.33 3.20
C LEU A 47 -0.66 -10.57 1.93
N ALA A 48 -0.15 -9.35 2.09
CA ALA A 48 0.43 -8.56 1.01
C ALA A 48 1.97 -8.67 1.05
N ILE A 49 2.56 -8.99 -0.11
CA ILE A 49 4.02 -8.99 -0.29
C ILE A 49 4.31 -7.94 -1.36
N MET A 50 5.13 -6.96 -1.04
CA MET A 50 5.46 -5.85 -1.92
C MET A 50 6.96 -5.84 -2.23
N SER A 51 7.31 -5.74 -3.51
CA SER A 51 8.70 -5.66 -3.96
C SER A 51 9.35 -4.30 -3.69
N ASN A 52 8.55 -3.29 -3.41
CA ASN A 52 8.97 -1.91 -3.13
C ASN A 52 9.09 -1.62 -1.63
N ALA A 53 9.32 -2.62 -0.81
CA ALA A 53 9.46 -2.62 0.64
C ALA A 53 9.56 -1.24 1.33
N GLY A 54 8.52 -0.86 2.07
CA GLY A 54 8.47 0.37 2.87
C GLY A 54 8.13 1.66 2.10
N LEU A 55 8.06 1.65 0.77
CA LEU A 55 7.71 2.87 0.01
C LEU A 55 6.26 3.32 0.21
N PRO A 56 5.25 2.42 0.25
CA PRO A 56 3.88 2.83 0.55
C PRO A 56 3.72 3.49 1.91
N GLU A 57 4.42 3.02 2.93
CA GLU A 57 4.47 3.61 4.26
C GLU A 57 5.18 4.97 4.26
N ALA A 58 6.16 5.17 3.36
CA ALA A 58 6.81 6.46 3.14
C ALA A 58 5.99 7.42 2.28
N GLY A 59 4.85 6.99 1.75
CA GLY A 59 3.86 7.82 1.07
C GLY A 59 3.98 7.86 -0.46
N ASP A 60 4.48 6.79 -1.09
CA ASP A 60 4.42 6.65 -2.56
C ASP A 60 3.03 6.23 -3.06
N ALA A 61 2.18 5.72 -2.17
CA ALA A 61 0.81 5.34 -2.49
C ALA A 61 -0.16 6.52 -2.29
N VAL A 62 -1.10 6.68 -3.19
CA VAL A 62 -2.07 7.78 -3.20
C VAL A 62 -3.50 7.23 -3.14
N LEU A 63 -4.31 7.80 -2.24
CA LEU A 63 -5.74 7.52 -2.14
C LEU A 63 -6.50 8.18 -3.30
N THR A 64 -7.52 7.50 -3.79
CA THR A 64 -8.37 7.95 -4.90
C THR A 64 -9.43 8.95 -4.43
N PHE A 65 -9.01 10.07 -3.87
CA PHE A 65 -9.95 11.12 -3.46
C PHE A 65 -10.54 11.85 -4.66
N PRO A 66 -11.64 12.60 -4.49
CA PRO A 66 -12.19 13.49 -5.51
C PRO A 66 -11.16 14.48 -6.05
N ALA A 67 -11.37 14.93 -7.29
CA ALA A 67 -10.39 15.75 -8.02
C ALA A 67 -10.03 17.08 -7.32
N ASP A 68 -10.98 17.71 -6.63
CA ASP A 68 -10.77 18.94 -5.88
C ASP A 68 -9.87 18.74 -4.64
N VAL A 69 -9.90 17.56 -4.03
CA VAL A 69 -9.00 17.19 -2.93
C VAL A 69 -7.62 16.84 -3.47
N LEU A 70 -7.56 16.10 -4.58
CA LEU A 70 -6.29 15.74 -5.24
C LEU A 70 -5.55 16.95 -5.84
N ALA A 71 -6.26 18.04 -6.14
CA ALA A 71 -5.69 19.26 -6.70
C ALA A 71 -4.81 20.04 -5.70
N ASP A 72 -5.04 19.88 -4.40
CA ASP A 72 -4.35 20.58 -3.33
C ASP A 72 -3.63 19.62 -2.39
N VAL A 73 -2.30 19.75 -2.29
CA VAL A 73 -1.44 18.90 -1.46
C VAL A 73 -1.81 18.98 0.03
N GLY A 74 -2.16 20.18 0.51
CA GLY A 74 -2.55 20.39 1.92
C GLY A 74 -3.86 19.69 2.24
N ARG A 75 -4.89 19.92 1.43
CA ARG A 75 -6.20 19.25 1.57
C ARG A 75 -6.08 17.72 1.47
N TYR A 76 -5.27 17.24 0.53
CA TYR A 76 -5.02 15.80 0.41
C TYR A 76 -4.42 15.23 1.70
N ARG A 77 -3.36 15.87 2.21
CA ARG A 77 -2.67 15.40 3.44
C ARG A 77 -3.60 15.44 4.65
N GLU A 78 -4.39 16.49 4.80
CA GLU A 78 -5.38 16.59 5.86
C GLU A 78 -6.39 15.44 5.78
N ALA A 79 -6.97 15.18 4.60
CA ALA A 79 -7.94 14.11 4.39
C ALA A 79 -7.33 12.69 4.52
N ALA A 80 -6.06 12.51 4.17
CA ALA A 80 -5.37 11.23 4.21
C ALA A 80 -4.86 10.85 5.61
N THR A 81 -4.60 11.84 6.47
CA THR A 81 -4.01 11.64 7.80
C THR A 81 -5.08 11.21 8.81
N LEU A 82 -4.79 10.16 9.56
CA LEU A 82 -5.61 9.76 10.70
C LEU A 82 -5.04 10.35 12.00
N PRO A 83 -5.88 10.61 13.01
CA PRO A 83 -5.41 10.90 14.36
C PRO A 83 -4.49 9.79 14.85
N THR A 84 -3.30 10.15 15.30
CA THR A 84 -2.30 9.20 15.82
C THR A 84 -2.15 9.36 17.33
N PRO A 85 -1.65 8.33 18.06
CA PRO A 85 -1.33 8.43 19.48
C PRO A 85 -0.31 9.55 19.80
N GLU A 86 0.54 9.94 18.86
CA GLU A 86 1.48 11.06 19.00
C GLU A 86 0.77 12.40 19.19
N HIS A 87 -0.40 12.55 18.56
CA HIS A 87 -1.25 13.75 18.68
C HIS A 87 -2.35 13.58 19.73
N ARG A 88 -2.60 12.34 20.15
CA ARG A 88 -3.59 11.96 21.15
C ARG A 88 -3.04 10.78 21.96
N PRO A 89 -2.23 11.05 23.02
CA PRO A 89 -1.59 10.00 23.83
C PRO A 89 -2.54 8.97 24.45
N ASP A 90 -3.81 9.36 24.64
CA ASP A 90 -4.85 8.51 25.23
C ASP A 90 -5.65 7.69 24.20
N ALA A 91 -5.34 7.85 22.88
CA ALA A 91 -6.04 7.14 21.81
C ALA A 91 -5.39 5.78 21.57
N ASP A 92 -6.13 4.71 21.73
CA ASP A 92 -5.75 3.40 21.22
C ASP A 92 -6.29 3.18 19.78
N ALA A 93 -5.91 2.08 19.16
CA ALA A 93 -6.30 1.79 17.77
C ALA A 93 -7.80 1.45 17.63
N ASP A 94 -8.52 1.25 18.71
CA ASP A 94 -9.97 1.02 18.76
C ASP A 94 -10.75 2.27 19.20
N ASP A 95 -10.08 3.40 19.42
CA ASP A 95 -10.72 4.69 19.68
C ASP A 95 -11.73 5.02 18.58
N GLU A 96 -12.97 5.31 18.97
CA GLU A 96 -14.06 5.59 18.04
C GLU A 96 -13.79 6.83 17.16
N VAL A 97 -13.02 7.79 17.64
CA VAL A 97 -12.62 8.97 16.86
C VAL A 97 -11.70 8.56 15.70
N VAL A 98 -10.73 7.68 15.96
CA VAL A 98 -9.84 7.15 14.92
C VAL A 98 -10.62 6.28 13.94
N ALA A 99 -11.52 5.45 14.46
CA ALA A 99 -12.41 4.62 13.64
C ALA A 99 -13.34 5.46 12.73
N ALA A 100 -13.92 6.53 13.27
CA ALA A 100 -14.75 7.46 12.51
C ALA A 100 -13.94 8.18 11.42
N ALA A 101 -12.76 8.68 11.75
CA ALA A 101 -11.86 9.32 10.78
C ALA A 101 -11.44 8.34 9.67
N ALA A 102 -11.15 7.09 10.01
CA ALA A 102 -10.81 6.05 9.03
C ALA A 102 -12.00 5.74 8.09
N ARG A 103 -13.23 5.71 8.60
CA ARG A 103 -14.44 5.58 7.77
C ARG A 103 -14.62 6.76 6.83
N THR A 104 -14.48 7.99 7.33
CA THR A 104 -14.58 9.21 6.50
C THR A 104 -13.55 9.20 5.38
N ARG A 105 -12.29 8.89 5.70
CA ARG A 105 -11.21 8.77 4.71
C ARG A 105 -11.53 7.71 3.66
N ARG A 106 -12.01 6.54 4.08
CA ARG A 106 -12.42 5.47 3.18
C ARG A 106 -13.56 5.92 2.25
N ASP A 107 -14.59 6.53 2.80
CA ASP A 107 -15.79 6.90 2.03
C ASP A 107 -15.45 7.97 0.99
N LEU A 108 -14.59 8.93 1.33
CA LEU A 108 -14.05 9.91 0.38
C LEU A 108 -13.24 9.24 -0.75
N ALA A 109 -12.43 8.24 -0.41
CA ALA A 109 -11.67 7.48 -1.42
C ALA A 109 -12.60 6.64 -2.32
N LEU A 110 -13.70 6.11 -1.79
CA LEU A 110 -14.70 5.37 -2.58
C LEU A 110 -15.47 6.30 -3.54
N GLU A 111 -15.79 7.52 -3.13
CA GLU A 111 -16.39 8.53 -3.99
C GLU A 111 -15.50 8.83 -5.21
N GLY A 112 -14.23 9.12 -4.96
CA GLY A 112 -13.27 9.37 -6.04
C GLY A 112 -13.01 8.14 -6.92
N PHE A 113 -12.96 6.93 -6.33
CA PHE A 113 -12.86 5.70 -7.10
C PHE A 113 -14.07 5.51 -8.04
N GLY A 114 -15.28 5.79 -7.56
CA GLY A 114 -16.50 5.73 -8.39
C GLY A 114 -16.44 6.70 -9.57
N THR A 115 -15.99 7.93 -9.33
CA THR A 115 -15.79 8.95 -10.38
C THR A 115 -14.73 8.52 -11.39
N LEU A 116 -13.59 7.99 -10.93
CA LEU A 116 -12.53 7.48 -11.81
C LEU A 116 -13.01 6.31 -12.68
N ARG A 117 -13.79 5.41 -12.10
CA ARG A 117 -14.38 4.29 -12.84
C ARG A 117 -15.30 4.80 -13.96
N ALA A 118 -16.20 5.72 -13.66
CA ALA A 118 -17.12 6.29 -14.65
C ALA A 118 -16.34 7.02 -15.75
N ARG A 119 -15.35 7.82 -15.41
CA ARG A 119 -14.47 8.49 -16.38
C ARG A 119 -13.72 7.48 -17.25
N ARG A 120 -13.19 6.43 -16.64
CA ARG A 120 -12.49 5.36 -17.37
C ARG A 120 -13.41 4.67 -18.40
N GLU A 121 -14.68 4.44 -18.06
CA GLU A 121 -15.67 3.86 -18.95
C GLU A 121 -15.96 4.78 -20.17
N HIS A 122 -15.98 6.11 -19.96
CA HIS A 122 -16.29 7.08 -21.01
C HIS A 122 -15.08 7.57 -21.82
N GLU A 123 -13.95 7.75 -21.18
CA GLU A 123 -12.75 8.40 -21.72
C GLU A 123 -11.61 7.42 -22.03
N GLY A 124 -11.79 6.14 -21.71
CA GLY A 124 -10.72 5.15 -21.85
C GLY A 124 -9.57 5.40 -20.87
N SER A 125 -8.34 5.09 -21.25
CA SER A 125 -7.15 5.26 -20.39
C SER A 125 -6.89 6.70 -19.98
N SER A 126 -7.33 7.70 -20.78
CA SER A 126 -7.18 9.12 -20.45
C SER A 126 -7.94 9.52 -19.18
N GLY A 127 -9.01 8.82 -18.81
CA GLY A 127 -9.74 9.04 -17.55
C GLY A 127 -8.90 8.86 -16.28
N LEU A 128 -7.73 8.21 -16.37
CA LEU A 128 -6.79 8.04 -15.26
C LEU A 128 -5.66 9.09 -15.23
N HIS A 129 -5.46 9.86 -16.29
CA HIS A 129 -4.32 10.78 -16.41
C HIS A 129 -4.29 11.84 -15.31
N ASP A 130 -5.46 12.37 -14.92
CA ASP A 130 -5.53 13.40 -13.88
C ASP A 130 -5.12 12.83 -12.52
N LEU A 131 -5.49 11.57 -12.22
CA LEU A 131 -5.05 10.90 -11.00
C LEU A 131 -3.52 10.70 -11.02
N TYR A 132 -2.95 10.25 -12.13
CA TYR A 132 -1.50 10.05 -12.23
C TYR A 132 -0.75 11.37 -12.09
N ALA A 133 -1.20 12.43 -12.74
CA ALA A 133 -0.61 13.76 -12.60
C ALA A 133 -0.75 14.32 -11.17
N ALA A 134 -1.85 14.03 -10.50
CA ALA A 134 -2.02 14.38 -9.09
C ALA A 134 -1.07 13.58 -8.19
N ALA A 135 -0.97 12.26 -8.40
CA ALA A 135 -0.07 11.40 -7.64
C ALA A 135 1.41 11.85 -7.78
N GLU A 136 1.83 12.21 -8.99
CA GLU A 136 3.16 12.76 -9.26
C GLU A 136 3.47 13.99 -8.38
N ARG A 137 2.54 14.96 -8.32
CA ARG A 137 2.68 16.15 -7.47
C ARG A 137 2.67 15.83 -5.98
N LEU A 138 1.80 14.91 -5.55
CA LEU A 138 1.63 14.55 -4.14
C LEU A 138 2.83 13.80 -3.57
N VAL A 139 3.57 13.05 -4.41
CA VAL A 139 4.67 12.19 -4.01
C VAL A 139 6.04 12.84 -4.24
N ALA A 140 6.14 13.88 -5.06
CA ALA A 140 7.40 14.45 -5.50
C ALA A 140 8.37 14.80 -4.36
N ASP A 141 7.89 15.37 -3.26
CA ASP A 141 8.69 15.75 -2.09
C ASP A 141 9.10 14.55 -1.21
N ARG A 142 8.49 13.38 -1.42
CA ARG A 142 8.81 12.13 -0.72
C ARG A 142 9.92 11.33 -1.41
N VAL A 143 10.21 11.61 -2.68
CA VAL A 143 11.19 10.85 -3.47
C VAL A 143 12.57 10.74 -2.80
N PRO A 144 13.14 11.80 -2.15
CA PRO A 144 14.42 11.65 -1.45
C PRO A 144 14.38 10.61 -0.32
N GLU A 145 13.28 10.53 0.44
CA GLU A 145 13.12 9.54 1.51
C GLU A 145 12.88 8.14 0.94
N CYS A 146 12.02 8.02 -0.06
CA CYS A 146 11.80 6.76 -0.77
C CYS A 146 13.12 6.19 -1.33
N ARG A 147 14.03 7.04 -1.86
CA ARG A 147 15.35 6.61 -2.33
C ARG A 147 16.22 6.05 -1.21
N LYS A 148 16.20 6.64 -0.01
CA LYS A 148 16.95 6.11 1.14
C LYS A 148 16.42 4.74 1.55
N ILE A 149 15.12 4.59 1.67
CA ILE A 149 14.46 3.33 2.02
C ILE A 149 14.81 2.26 0.98
N TRP A 150 14.67 2.56 -0.30
CA TRP A 150 15.02 1.66 -1.39
C TRP A 150 16.50 1.25 -1.35
N ALA A 151 17.40 2.19 -1.12
CA ALA A 151 18.83 1.91 -1.05
C ALA A 151 19.18 1.01 0.14
N ALA A 152 18.54 1.23 1.30
CA ALA A 152 18.78 0.47 2.53
C ALA A 152 18.10 -0.92 2.53
N SER A 153 17.15 -1.17 1.65
CA SER A 153 16.40 -2.43 1.55
C SER A 153 16.70 -3.16 0.23
N VAL A 154 15.96 -2.86 -0.81
CA VAL A 154 16.00 -3.59 -2.08
C VAL A 154 17.38 -3.57 -2.74
N LEU A 155 18.01 -2.39 -2.80
CA LEU A 155 19.34 -2.26 -3.43
C LEU A 155 20.42 -2.96 -2.60
N ALA A 156 20.37 -2.87 -1.27
CA ALA A 156 21.32 -3.54 -0.39
C ALA A 156 21.28 -5.06 -0.58
N GLU A 157 20.09 -5.68 -0.59
CA GLU A 157 19.91 -7.11 -0.80
C GLU A 157 20.35 -7.55 -2.20
N THR A 158 20.05 -6.75 -3.22
CA THR A 158 20.46 -7.03 -4.60
C THR A 158 21.99 -6.97 -4.72
N THR A 159 22.63 -5.99 -4.06
CA THR A 159 24.09 -5.84 -4.03
C THR A 159 24.76 -7.00 -3.30
N ALA A 160 24.23 -7.39 -2.15
CA ALA A 160 24.72 -8.56 -1.41
C ALA A 160 24.66 -9.84 -2.25
N THR A 161 23.55 -10.03 -2.98
CA THR A 161 23.40 -11.17 -3.91
C THR A 161 24.46 -11.13 -5.03
N ALA A 162 24.71 -9.94 -5.62
CA ALA A 162 25.71 -9.79 -6.66
C ALA A 162 27.12 -10.12 -6.14
N HIS A 163 27.47 -9.71 -4.93
CA HIS A 163 28.75 -10.04 -4.29
C HIS A 163 28.85 -11.55 -4.01
N ALA A 164 27.81 -12.18 -3.47
CA ALA A 164 27.79 -13.60 -3.23
C ALA A 164 28.00 -14.43 -4.51
N LEU A 165 27.40 -14.02 -5.62
CA LEU A 165 27.60 -14.66 -6.93
C LEU A 165 29.04 -14.47 -7.45
N ALA A 166 29.63 -13.28 -7.25
CA ALA A 166 31.03 -13.05 -7.64
C ALA A 166 32.01 -13.90 -6.83
N ASP A 167 31.80 -14.03 -5.52
CA ASP A 167 32.61 -14.88 -4.65
C ASP A 167 32.47 -16.37 -5.05
N LEU A 168 31.25 -16.84 -5.29
CA LEU A 168 31.00 -18.22 -5.73
C LEU A 168 31.71 -18.54 -7.06
N ALA A 169 31.77 -17.60 -8.00
CA ALA A 169 32.49 -17.75 -9.25
C ALA A 169 33.99 -17.96 -9.05
N GLN A 170 34.53 -17.56 -7.89
CA GLN A 170 35.93 -17.75 -7.49
C GLN A 170 36.13 -18.95 -6.55
N GLY A 171 35.09 -19.74 -6.30
CA GLY A 171 35.15 -20.89 -5.38
C GLY A 171 35.08 -20.49 -3.90
N ASN A 172 34.68 -19.28 -3.58
CA ASN A 172 34.54 -18.76 -2.21
C ASN A 172 33.05 -18.59 -1.85
N ALA A 173 32.73 -18.69 -0.57
CA ALA A 173 31.35 -18.52 -0.08
C ALA A 173 31.32 -17.84 1.32
N PRO A 174 31.94 -16.67 1.50
CA PRO A 174 32.02 -16.03 2.82
C PRO A 174 30.64 -15.63 3.38
N HIS A 175 29.64 -15.39 2.53
CA HIS A 175 28.27 -15.08 2.92
C HIS A 175 27.60 -16.20 3.73
N LEU A 176 28.01 -17.46 3.58
CA LEU A 176 27.44 -18.59 4.34
C LEU A 176 27.77 -18.50 5.85
N ALA A 177 28.87 -17.83 6.20
CA ALA A 177 29.22 -17.61 7.60
C ALA A 177 28.31 -16.56 8.29
N GLN A 178 27.50 -15.82 7.52
CA GLN A 178 26.57 -14.81 8.00
C GLN A 178 25.11 -15.34 8.02
N ALA A 179 24.93 -16.65 7.79
CA ALA A 179 23.61 -17.27 7.80
C ALA A 179 22.91 -17.05 9.15
N ALA A 180 21.67 -16.59 9.11
CA ALA A 180 20.85 -16.33 10.28
C ALA A 180 19.39 -16.74 10.04
N VAL A 181 18.69 -17.03 11.12
CA VAL A 181 17.24 -17.27 11.09
C VAL A 181 16.56 -16.12 11.84
N GLY A 182 15.67 -15.43 11.16
CA GLY A 182 14.80 -14.43 11.74
C GLY A 182 13.43 -15.02 12.08
N SER A 183 12.80 -14.48 13.11
CA SER A 183 11.39 -14.76 13.45
C SER A 183 10.72 -13.48 13.91
N ALA A 184 9.43 -13.37 13.68
CA ALA A 184 8.61 -12.29 14.18
C ALA A 184 7.26 -12.84 14.63
N THR A 185 6.66 -12.20 15.63
CA THR A 185 5.35 -12.59 16.17
C THR A 185 4.35 -11.47 15.93
N ALA A 186 3.13 -11.83 15.58
CA ALA A 186 2.05 -10.87 15.43
C ALA A 186 1.80 -10.11 16.74
N HIS A 187 1.71 -8.80 16.68
CA HIS A 187 1.31 -7.99 17.82
C HIS A 187 -0.13 -8.32 18.20
N LEU A 188 -0.34 -8.68 19.48
CA LEU A 188 -1.65 -9.10 20.00
C LEU A 188 -2.58 -7.94 20.39
N GLY A 189 -2.13 -6.70 20.25
CA GLY A 189 -2.94 -5.50 20.50
C GLY A 189 -3.92 -5.18 19.36
N PRO A 190 -4.64 -4.06 19.50
CA PRO A 190 -5.56 -3.59 18.48
C PRO A 190 -4.86 -3.38 17.13
N ARG A 191 -5.51 -3.79 16.03
CA ARG A 191 -4.99 -3.61 14.68
C ARG A 191 -5.06 -2.14 14.27
N GLY A 192 -3.96 -1.59 13.75
CA GLY A 192 -3.90 -0.23 13.20
C GLY A 192 -4.73 -0.06 11.92
N TYR A 193 -4.97 1.18 11.50
CA TYR A 193 -5.66 1.49 10.25
C TYR A 193 -4.64 1.82 9.15
N GLY A 194 -4.55 0.97 8.13
CA GLY A 194 -3.82 1.24 6.89
C GLY A 194 -4.69 1.90 5.82
N MET A 195 -4.14 2.06 4.62
CA MET A 195 -4.87 2.59 3.46
C MET A 195 -5.97 1.60 2.99
N CYS A 196 -5.70 0.30 3.04
CA CYS A 196 -6.57 -0.75 2.49
C CYS A 196 -7.31 -1.55 3.57
N GLY A 197 -7.25 -1.18 4.84
CA GLY A 197 -7.92 -1.91 5.94
C GLY A 197 -7.17 -1.88 7.25
N ARG A 198 -7.49 -2.84 8.13
CA ARG A 198 -6.82 -3.02 9.43
C ARG A 198 -5.52 -3.82 9.25
N LEU A 199 -4.45 -3.35 9.86
CA LEU A 199 -3.12 -3.95 9.75
C LEU A 199 -2.74 -4.72 11.01
N THR A 200 -2.18 -5.93 10.83
CA THR A 200 -1.46 -6.66 11.87
C THR A 200 0.03 -6.33 11.71
N SER A 201 0.64 -5.74 12.74
CA SER A 201 2.10 -5.56 12.81
C SER A 201 2.78 -6.78 13.42
N TYR A 202 4.05 -6.98 13.08
CA TYR A 202 4.90 -8.05 13.62
C TYR A 202 6.08 -7.43 14.35
N VAL A 203 6.47 -8.01 15.48
CA VAL A 203 7.58 -7.61 16.34
C VAL A 203 8.53 -8.76 16.59
#